data_599194f858e76a56f7d4f4834fd4c5d8
#
_entry.id   599194f858e76a56f7d4f4834fd4c5d8
#
_cell.length_a   1.000
_cell.length_b   1.000
_cell.length_c   1.000
_cell.angle_alpha   90.00
_cell.angle_beta   90.00
_cell.angle_gamma   90.00
#
_symmetry.space_group_name_H-M   'P 1'
#
loop_
_entity.id
_entity.type
_entity.pdbx_description
1 polymer ?
#
loop_
_entity_poly.entity_id
_entity_poly.type
_entity_poly.pdbx_seq_one_letter_code
_entity_poly.pdbx_strand_id
1 'polypeptide(L)'
;MDNYFIMNKIENFRINYNLGALRRKNLSPSPINQFKLWFNELSPEYDFNAMVLSTYSKLDGVQNRVVLLKDIKRDGFVFYTNYNSLKSRQIESNNNVSICFFWPDRQRQVRVNGKAYKISNQASIKYFKKRPRKS
;
A
#
# COMPACT_ATOMS: atom_id res chain seq x y z
N MET A 1 33.95 2.95 -2.86
CA MET A 1 33.51 2.12 -1.71
C MET A 1 33.16 0.75 -2.25
N ASP A 2 33.76 -0.28 -1.74
CA ASP A 2 33.45 -1.60 -2.27
C ASP A 2 32.14 -2.15 -1.73
N ASN A 3 31.56 -3.10 -2.44
CA ASN A 3 30.26 -3.67 -2.10
C ASN A 3 30.30 -4.44 -0.77
N TYR A 4 31.44 -5.02 -0.43
CA TYR A 4 31.59 -5.76 0.83
C TYR A 4 31.38 -4.86 2.05
N PHE A 5 31.92 -3.63 2.01
CA PHE A 5 31.74 -2.68 3.11
C PHE A 5 30.30 -2.29 3.28
N ILE A 6 29.56 -2.06 2.18
CA ILE A 6 28.14 -1.71 2.22
C ILE A 6 27.31 -2.84 2.82
N MET A 7 27.51 -4.07 2.36
CA MET A 7 26.76 -5.24 2.85
C MET A 7 27.01 -5.48 4.34
N ASN A 8 28.27 -5.35 4.78
CA ASN A 8 28.60 -5.52 6.19
C ASN A 8 27.92 -4.47 7.07
N LYS A 9 27.71 -3.26 6.54
CA LYS A 9 27.07 -2.19 7.26
C LYS A 9 25.57 -2.40 7.37
N ILE A 10 24.95 -3.00 6.37
CA ILE A 10 23.49 -3.21 6.33
C ILE A 10 23.03 -4.09 7.48
N GLU A 11 23.73 -5.15 7.80
CA GLU A 11 23.30 -6.06 8.87
C GLU A 11 23.29 -5.41 10.25
N ASN A 12 23.92 -4.25 10.39
CA ASN A 12 23.94 -3.47 11.62
C ASN A 12 22.81 -2.43 11.70
N PHE A 13 22.00 -2.34 10.66
CA PHE A 13 20.83 -1.43 10.65
C PHE A 13 19.75 -2.01 11.56
N ARG A 14 19.68 -1.51 12.77
CA ARG A 14 18.70 -1.95 13.76
C ARG A 14 18.11 -0.74 14.48
N ILE A 15 16.79 -0.77 14.62
CA ILE A 15 16.06 0.22 15.40
C ILE A 15 15.21 -0.56 16.42
N ASN A 16 15.25 -0.14 17.67
CA ASN A 16 14.39 -0.71 18.69
C ASN A 16 12.96 -0.16 18.51
N TYR A 17 12.01 -1.05 18.32
CA TYR A 17 10.59 -0.68 18.23
C TYR A 17 10.01 -0.58 19.63
N ASN A 18 9.73 0.65 20.07
CA ASN A 18 9.30 0.92 21.43
C ASN A 18 8.09 1.85 21.53
N LEU A 19 7.34 2.06 20.44
CA LEU A 19 6.18 2.95 20.44
C LEU A 19 4.91 2.28 21.00
N GLY A 20 5.04 1.14 21.62
CA GLY A 20 3.95 0.44 22.27
C GLY A 20 3.59 -0.85 21.57
N ALA A 21 2.57 -1.52 22.10
CA ALA A 21 2.10 -2.80 21.58
C ALA A 21 0.78 -2.63 20.83
N LEU A 22 0.61 -3.42 19.79
CA LEU A 22 -0.66 -3.51 19.08
C LEU A 22 -1.58 -4.45 19.85
N ARG A 23 -2.67 -3.90 20.40
CA ARG A 23 -3.63 -4.67 21.18
C ARG A 23 -5.02 -4.54 20.57
N ARG A 24 -5.68 -5.67 20.39
CA ARG A 24 -7.01 -5.73 19.79
C ARG A 24 -8.01 -4.81 20.50
N LYS A 25 -7.96 -4.74 21.83
CA LYS A 25 -8.88 -3.90 22.60
C LYS A 25 -8.78 -2.40 22.28
N ASN A 26 -7.65 -1.98 21.73
CA ASN A 26 -7.39 -0.57 21.39
C ASN A 26 -7.64 -0.28 19.92
N LEU A 27 -8.09 -1.27 19.14
CA LEU A 27 -8.35 -1.11 17.73
C LEU A 27 -9.84 -0.89 17.46
N SER A 28 -10.13 -0.12 16.41
CA SER A 28 -11.49 0.00 15.91
C SER A 28 -12.02 -1.36 15.43
N PRO A 29 -13.31 -1.66 15.61
CA PRO A 29 -13.91 -2.85 15.00
C PRO A 29 -13.84 -2.85 13.47
N SER A 30 -13.77 -1.67 12.86
CA SER A 30 -13.66 -1.50 11.42
C SER A 30 -12.20 -1.30 11.02
N PRO A 31 -11.61 -2.20 10.21
CA PRO A 31 -10.23 -2.01 9.73
C PRO A 31 -10.03 -0.73 8.95
N ILE A 32 -11.03 -0.32 8.15
CA ILE A 32 -10.93 0.92 7.37
C ILE A 32 -10.93 2.14 8.29
N ASN A 33 -11.79 2.15 9.32
CA ASN A 33 -11.79 3.23 10.29
C ASN A 33 -10.46 3.28 11.06
N GLN A 34 -9.92 2.12 11.40
CA GLN A 34 -8.60 2.07 12.05
C GLN A 34 -7.51 2.63 11.15
N PHE A 35 -7.54 2.31 9.87
CA PHE A 35 -6.60 2.90 8.91
C PHE A 35 -6.72 4.41 8.88
N LYS A 36 -7.94 4.94 8.80
CA LYS A 36 -8.18 6.39 8.77
C LYS A 36 -7.65 7.07 10.04
N LEU A 37 -7.88 6.48 11.19
CA LEU A 37 -7.36 7.00 12.46
C LEU A 37 -5.83 7.07 12.44
N TRP A 38 -5.18 6.01 12.03
CA TRP A 38 -3.73 5.97 11.97
C TRP A 38 -3.18 6.93 10.91
N PHE A 39 -3.84 7.01 9.75
CA PHE A 39 -3.40 7.90 8.68
C PHE A 39 -3.47 9.36 9.11
N ASN A 40 -4.50 9.74 9.88
CA ASN A 40 -4.64 11.10 10.38
C ASN A 40 -3.59 11.49 11.40
N GLU A 41 -2.89 10.54 11.99
CA GLU A 41 -1.76 10.80 12.90
C GLU A 41 -0.48 11.16 12.16
N LEU A 42 -0.40 10.92 10.86
CA LEU A 42 0.82 11.08 10.08
C LEU A 42 1.03 12.53 9.69
N SER A 43 2.30 12.93 9.59
CA SER A 43 2.65 14.27 9.13
C SER A 43 2.43 14.40 7.63
N PRO A 44 1.74 15.46 7.16
CA PRO A 44 1.55 15.68 5.72
C PRO A 44 2.83 16.11 5.00
N GLU A 45 3.91 16.34 5.71
CA GLU A 45 5.19 16.76 5.14
C GLU A 45 5.94 15.63 4.43
N TYR A 46 5.51 14.38 4.65
CA TYR A 46 6.15 13.19 4.08
C TYR A 46 5.16 12.44 3.20
N ASP A 47 5.69 11.65 2.27
CA ASP A 47 4.89 10.84 1.34
C ASP A 47 4.36 9.58 2.01
N PHE A 48 3.70 9.70 3.16
CA PHE A 48 3.13 8.56 3.88
C PHE A 48 1.94 7.95 3.17
N ASN A 49 1.40 8.61 2.16
CA ASN A 49 0.41 8.02 1.25
C ASN A 49 1.03 7.14 0.17
N ALA A 50 2.35 7.04 0.11
CA ALA A 50 3.01 6.10 -0.77
C ALA A 50 2.73 4.67 -0.31
N MET A 51 2.42 3.81 -1.25
CA MET A 51 2.18 2.40 -0.97
C MET A 51 2.79 1.54 -2.07
N VAL A 52 3.26 0.36 -1.70
CA VAL A 52 3.75 -0.60 -2.67
C VAL A 52 2.55 -1.39 -3.18
N LEU A 53 2.29 -1.32 -4.47
CA LEU A 53 1.24 -2.08 -5.13
C LEU A 53 1.86 -3.30 -5.80
N SER A 54 1.39 -4.47 -5.41
CA SER A 54 1.82 -5.73 -6.01
C SER A 54 0.73 -6.27 -6.91
N THR A 55 1.13 -6.65 -8.12
CA THR A 55 0.28 -7.22 -9.14
C THR A 55 0.88 -8.52 -9.64
N TYR A 56 0.06 -9.33 -10.26
CA TYR A 56 0.49 -10.60 -10.82
C TYR A 56 -0.17 -10.84 -12.17
N SER A 57 0.61 -11.36 -13.10
CA SER A 57 0.07 -11.96 -14.30
C SER A 57 0.84 -13.25 -14.60
N LYS A 58 0.20 -14.17 -15.30
CA LYS A 58 0.84 -15.42 -15.65
C LYS A 58 2.07 -15.19 -16.54
N LEU A 59 2.00 -14.16 -17.39
CA LEU A 59 3.10 -13.83 -18.30
C LEU A 59 4.29 -13.21 -17.59
N ASP A 60 4.04 -12.25 -16.69
CA ASP A 60 5.10 -11.41 -16.11
C ASP A 60 5.47 -11.81 -14.67
N GLY A 61 4.68 -12.70 -14.05
CA GLY A 61 4.88 -13.06 -12.64
C GLY A 61 4.43 -11.95 -11.70
N VAL A 62 4.96 -11.98 -10.49
CA VAL A 62 4.68 -10.98 -9.47
C VAL A 62 5.54 -9.75 -9.72
N GLN A 63 4.91 -8.60 -9.77
CA GLN A 63 5.58 -7.30 -9.93
C GLN A 63 5.10 -6.34 -8.85
N ASN A 64 5.94 -5.38 -8.49
CA ASN A 64 5.53 -4.34 -7.57
C ASN A 64 6.09 -2.98 -7.98
N ARG A 65 5.52 -1.92 -7.45
CA ARG A 65 5.95 -0.52 -7.65
C ARG A 65 5.28 0.34 -6.60
N VAL A 66 5.81 1.54 -6.40
CA VAL A 66 5.19 2.52 -5.50
C VAL A 66 4.13 3.30 -6.27
N VAL A 67 2.94 3.41 -5.67
CA VAL A 67 1.87 4.30 -6.13
C VAL A 67 1.41 5.12 -4.94
N LEU A 68 0.64 6.18 -5.19
CA LEU A 68 0.17 7.07 -4.13
C LEU A 68 -1.31 6.84 -3.87
N LEU A 69 -1.66 6.66 -2.60
CA LEU A 69 -3.05 6.70 -2.16
C LEU A 69 -3.59 8.11 -2.37
N LYS A 70 -4.73 8.23 -3.03
CA LYS A 70 -5.35 9.52 -3.31
C LYS A 70 -6.68 9.72 -2.59
N ASP A 71 -7.37 8.63 -2.26
CA ASP A 71 -8.66 8.73 -1.59
C ASP A 71 -9.03 7.37 -0.99
N ILE A 72 -9.98 7.39 -0.06
CA ILE A 72 -10.63 6.19 0.46
C ILE A 72 -12.13 6.39 0.28
N LYS A 73 -12.75 5.55 -0.55
CA LYS A 73 -14.17 5.60 -0.85
C LYS A 73 -14.80 4.23 -0.62
N ARG A 74 -15.90 4.18 0.15
CA ARG A 74 -16.68 2.94 0.33
C ARG A 74 -15.81 1.73 0.60
N ASP A 75 -14.95 1.80 1.61
CA ASP A 75 -14.05 0.69 1.97
C ASP A 75 -13.03 0.32 0.89
N GLY A 76 -12.78 1.24 -0.04
CA GLY A 76 -11.78 1.05 -1.10
C GLY A 76 -10.69 2.10 -1.06
N PHE A 77 -9.50 1.68 -1.46
CA PHE A 77 -8.34 2.56 -1.57
C PHE A 77 -8.20 2.99 -3.03
N VAL A 78 -8.14 4.30 -3.27
CA VAL A 78 -8.12 4.88 -4.61
C VAL A 78 -6.72 5.33 -4.96
N PHE A 79 -6.24 4.93 -6.11
CA PHE A 79 -4.98 5.39 -6.67
C PHE A 79 -5.13 5.62 -8.17
N TYR A 80 -4.23 6.43 -8.72
CA TYR A 80 -4.25 6.76 -10.13
C TYR A 80 -3.14 6.02 -10.87
N THR A 81 -3.42 5.60 -12.09
CA THR A 81 -2.42 4.94 -12.92
C THR A 81 -2.67 5.20 -14.39
N ASN A 82 -1.61 5.06 -15.18
CA ASN A 82 -1.72 5.11 -16.62
C ASN A 82 -2.20 3.75 -17.13
N TYR A 83 -3.22 3.74 -17.97
CA TYR A 83 -3.77 2.52 -18.55
C TYR A 83 -2.80 1.72 -19.40
N ASN A 84 -1.86 2.39 -20.02
CA ASN A 84 -0.86 1.73 -20.85
C ASN A 84 0.32 1.19 -20.05
N SER A 85 0.30 1.34 -18.73
CA SER A 85 1.38 0.83 -17.88
C SER A 85 1.30 -0.69 -17.73
N LEU A 86 2.42 -1.28 -17.38
CA LEU A 86 2.50 -2.72 -17.09
C LEU A 86 1.53 -3.11 -15.98
N LYS A 87 1.46 -2.32 -14.90
CA LYS A 87 0.55 -2.61 -13.78
C LYS A 87 -0.90 -2.62 -14.21
N SER A 88 -1.31 -1.71 -15.09
CA SER A 88 -2.68 -1.67 -15.59
C SER A 88 -3.03 -2.91 -16.41
N ARG A 89 -2.13 -3.32 -17.29
CA ARG A 89 -2.33 -4.54 -18.08
C ARG A 89 -2.38 -5.78 -17.18
N GLN A 90 -1.53 -5.84 -16.16
CA GLN A 90 -1.56 -6.94 -15.22
C GLN A 90 -2.86 -6.99 -14.43
N ILE A 91 -3.37 -5.84 -13.98
CA ILE A 91 -4.64 -5.76 -13.27
C ILE A 91 -5.81 -6.20 -14.15
N GLU A 92 -5.81 -5.85 -15.43
CA GLU A 92 -6.83 -6.31 -16.36
C GLU A 92 -6.83 -7.82 -16.52
N SER A 93 -5.66 -8.45 -16.58
CA SER A 93 -5.55 -9.90 -16.70
C SER A 93 -5.83 -10.63 -15.39
N ASN A 94 -5.46 -10.03 -14.26
CA ASN A 94 -5.71 -10.57 -12.93
C ASN A 94 -5.83 -9.42 -11.95
N ASN A 95 -7.04 -9.19 -11.47
CA ASN A 95 -7.32 -8.05 -10.61
C ASN A 95 -7.06 -8.29 -9.11
N ASN A 96 -6.54 -9.45 -8.74
CA ASN A 96 -6.08 -9.68 -7.39
C ASN A 96 -4.78 -8.92 -7.16
N VAL A 97 -4.78 -8.05 -6.15
CA VAL A 97 -3.64 -7.18 -5.86
C VAL A 97 -3.43 -7.11 -4.36
N SER A 98 -2.27 -6.62 -3.97
CA SER A 98 -2.03 -6.23 -2.60
C SER A 98 -1.32 -4.90 -2.53
N ILE A 99 -1.55 -4.17 -1.44
CA ILE A 99 -0.82 -2.94 -1.15
C ILE A 99 -0.20 -3.04 0.23
N CYS A 100 0.91 -2.34 0.39
CA CYS A 100 1.61 -2.28 1.65
C CYS A 100 2.03 -0.85 1.93
N PHE A 101 1.64 -0.35 3.10
CA PHE A 101 2.10 0.92 3.64
C PHE A 101 3.15 0.65 4.70
N PHE A 102 4.18 1.47 4.74
CA PHE A 102 5.15 1.44 5.81
C PHE A 102 5.34 2.85 6.38
N TRP A 103 5.08 2.99 7.69
CA TRP A 103 5.18 4.26 8.41
C TRP A 103 6.22 4.13 9.52
N PRO A 104 7.50 4.37 9.20
CA PRO A 104 8.58 4.10 10.14
C PRO A 104 8.53 4.99 11.39
N ASP A 105 8.03 6.23 11.28
CA ASP A 105 7.92 7.14 12.41
C ASP A 105 6.91 6.67 13.46
N ARG A 106 5.93 5.87 13.05
CA ARG A 106 4.94 5.23 13.92
C ARG A 106 5.23 3.76 14.17
N GLN A 107 6.26 3.23 13.52
CA GLN A 107 6.63 1.81 13.62
C GLN A 107 5.45 0.90 13.25
N ARG A 108 4.76 1.26 12.17
CA ARG A 108 3.57 0.55 11.70
C ARG A 108 3.71 0.14 10.25
N GLN A 109 3.13 -1.00 9.94
CA GLN A 109 2.95 -1.49 8.59
C GLN A 109 1.49 -1.86 8.41
N VAL A 110 0.91 -1.50 7.27
CA VAL A 110 -0.46 -1.89 6.92
C VAL A 110 -0.42 -2.61 5.58
N ARG A 111 -0.99 -3.80 5.55
CA ARG A 111 -1.12 -4.60 4.34
C ARG A 111 -2.59 -4.80 4.02
N VAL A 112 -2.93 -4.65 2.74
CA VAL A 112 -4.31 -4.82 2.27
C VAL A 112 -4.29 -5.73 1.06
N ASN A 113 -5.05 -6.81 1.13
CA ASN A 113 -5.29 -7.67 -0.02
C ASN A 113 -6.70 -7.40 -0.56
N GLY A 114 -6.84 -7.40 -1.86
CA GLY A 114 -8.14 -7.11 -2.44
C GLY A 114 -8.13 -7.21 -3.95
N LYS A 115 -9.17 -6.67 -4.54
CA LYS A 115 -9.32 -6.62 -6.00
C LYS A 115 -9.35 -5.17 -6.46
N ALA A 116 -8.72 -4.90 -7.59
CA ALA A 116 -8.66 -3.58 -8.17
C ALA A 116 -9.70 -3.44 -9.29
N TYR A 117 -10.41 -2.31 -9.30
CA TYR A 117 -11.44 -2.01 -10.28
C TYR A 117 -11.32 -0.57 -10.75
N LYS A 118 -11.78 -0.29 -11.96
CA LYS A 118 -12.00 1.09 -12.39
C LYS A 118 -13.17 1.68 -11.62
N ILE A 119 -13.01 2.89 -11.10
CA ILE A 119 -14.05 3.52 -10.30
C ILE A 119 -15.05 4.33 -11.12
N SER A 120 -14.68 4.83 -12.32
CA SER A 120 -15.57 5.62 -13.14
C SER A 120 -15.09 5.67 -14.57
N ASN A 121 -16.04 5.54 -15.51
CA ASN A 121 -15.77 5.73 -16.93
C ASN A 121 -15.65 7.21 -17.31
N GLN A 122 -16.23 8.10 -16.52
CA GLN A 122 -16.23 9.53 -16.83
C GLN A 122 -15.06 10.28 -16.23
N ALA A 123 -14.65 9.87 -15.05
CA ALA A 123 -13.60 10.60 -14.35
C ALA A 123 -12.24 10.29 -14.93
N SER A 124 -12.19 9.57 -15.95
CA SER A 124 -11.02 9.15 -16.59
C SER A 124 -10.62 7.76 -16.20
N ILE A 125 -10.32 7.24 -17.16
CA ILE A 125 -9.58 6.04 -17.35
C ILE A 125 -8.34 5.90 -16.46
N LYS A 126 -8.04 6.82 -15.58
CA LYS A 126 -6.83 6.81 -14.75
C LYS A 126 -7.06 6.32 -13.31
N TYR A 127 -8.30 6.00 -12.94
CA TYR A 127 -8.63 5.70 -11.56
C TYR A 127 -8.93 4.23 -11.38
N PHE A 128 -8.35 3.64 -10.35
CA PHE A 128 -8.68 2.30 -9.90
C PHE A 128 -9.11 2.34 -8.44
N LYS A 129 -10.09 1.53 -8.13
CA LYS A 129 -10.52 1.32 -6.76
C LYS A 129 -10.06 -0.05 -6.30
N LYS A 130 -9.35 -0.07 -5.19
CA LYS A 130 -8.97 -1.31 -4.53
C LYS A 130 -9.90 -1.53 -3.35
N ARG A 131 -10.50 -2.71 -3.26
CA ARG A 131 -11.30 -3.11 -2.11
C ARG A 131 -10.50 -4.07 -1.25
N PRO A 132 -10.42 -3.82 0.08
CA PRO A 132 -9.87 -4.82 0.97
C PRO A 132 -10.75 -6.06 0.96
N ARG A 133 -10.14 -7.22 1.09
CA ARG A 133 -10.90 -8.44 1.28
C ARG A 133 -11.54 -8.41 2.67
N LYS A 134 -12.80 -8.77 2.72
CA LYS A 134 -13.42 -9.04 4.01
C LYS A 134 -12.82 -10.30 4.59
N SER A 135 -12.19 -10.15 5.69
CA SER A 135 -11.65 -11.28 6.44
C SER A 135 -12.79 -12.03 7.14
#